data_b944f08ce16277435636177398a42c82
#
_entry.id   b944f08ce16277435636177398a42c82
#
_cell.length_a   1.000
_cell.length_b   1.000
_cell.length_c   1.000
_cell.angle_alpha   90.00
_cell.angle_beta   90.00
_cell.angle_gamma   90.00
#
_symmetry.space_group_name_H-M   'P 1'
#
loop_
_entity.id
_entity.type
_entity.pdbx_description
1 polymer ?
#
loop_
_entity_poly.entity_id
_entity_poly.type
_entity_poly.pdbx_seq_one_letter_code
_entity_poly.pdbx_strand_id
1 'polypeptide(L)'
;MANIDQKRVVTTLLDRYGTTYAQEIGIRLQDKPAPLFQLLYSALMMSARIPVANAVQAAKALGEARLTTPKRMAEASWQDRVDVITWHGYKRYDERTSTMLGNTSELLIGKYNGDLRKLRDEAKHDVKREQQLLQQFRDRTSRSRHFSTRGAACLG
;
A
#
# COMPACT_ATOMS: atom_id res chain seq x y z
N MET A 1 11.25 -30.67 -28.61
CA MET A 1 9.79 -30.68 -28.57
C MET A 1 9.18 -30.26 -27.22
N ALA A 2 9.78 -30.59 -26.11
CA ALA A 2 9.32 -30.13 -24.79
C ALA A 2 9.29 -28.60 -24.61
N ASN A 3 10.15 -27.89 -25.33
CA ASN A 3 10.30 -26.43 -25.20
C ASN A 3 9.17 -25.60 -25.87
N ILE A 4 8.45 -26.18 -26.86
CA ILE A 4 7.37 -25.48 -27.55
C ILE A 4 6.08 -25.57 -26.74
N ASP A 5 5.82 -26.72 -26.12
CA ASP A 5 4.64 -26.91 -25.28
C ASP A 5 4.71 -26.09 -24.00
N GLN A 6 5.89 -25.98 -23.37
CA GLN A 6 6.10 -25.14 -22.20
C GLN A 6 5.87 -23.65 -22.49
N LYS A 7 6.40 -23.16 -23.60
CA LYS A 7 6.14 -21.77 -24.04
C LYS A 7 4.66 -21.52 -24.29
N ARG A 8 3.99 -22.45 -24.88
CA ARG A 8 2.55 -22.35 -25.18
C ARG A 8 1.71 -22.34 -23.93
N VAL A 9 2.03 -23.19 -22.96
CA VAL A 9 1.38 -23.22 -21.63
C VAL A 9 1.63 -21.91 -20.89
N VAL A 10 2.86 -21.43 -20.85
CA VAL A 10 3.22 -20.16 -20.21
C VAL A 10 2.50 -18.99 -20.85
N THR A 11 2.46 -18.91 -22.17
CA THR A 11 1.74 -17.85 -22.89
C THR A 11 0.25 -17.87 -22.59
N THR A 12 -0.37 -19.06 -22.60
CA THR A 12 -1.79 -19.21 -22.28
C THR A 12 -2.09 -18.81 -20.83
N LEU A 13 -1.23 -19.20 -19.89
CA LEU A 13 -1.36 -18.81 -18.47
C LEU A 13 -1.22 -17.30 -18.28
N LEU A 14 -0.26 -16.67 -18.96
CA LEU A 14 -0.08 -15.23 -18.91
C LEU A 14 -1.26 -14.48 -19.52
N ASP A 15 -1.83 -14.98 -20.62
CA ASP A 15 -3.01 -14.36 -21.26
C ASP A 15 -4.24 -14.44 -20.38
N ARG A 16 -4.43 -15.56 -19.67
CA ARG A 16 -5.60 -15.76 -18.81
C ARG A 16 -5.46 -15.18 -17.40
N TYR A 17 -4.28 -15.29 -16.80
CA TYR A 17 -4.02 -14.97 -15.40
C TYR A 17 -2.89 -13.97 -15.19
N GLY A 18 -2.34 -13.42 -16.27
CA GLY A 18 -1.21 -12.51 -16.22
C GLY A 18 -1.53 -11.08 -15.80
N THR A 19 -2.79 -10.79 -15.46
CA THR A 19 -3.18 -9.50 -14.92
C THR A 19 -2.63 -9.35 -13.51
N THR A 20 -1.77 -8.37 -13.31
CA THR A 20 -1.23 -8.07 -11.98
C THR A 20 -2.24 -7.27 -11.15
N TYR A 21 -2.15 -7.35 -9.84
CA TYR A 21 -2.97 -6.52 -8.94
C TYR A 21 -2.80 -5.03 -9.22
N ALA A 22 -1.61 -4.59 -9.61
CA ALA A 22 -1.37 -3.22 -10.03
C ALA A 22 -2.26 -2.81 -11.21
N GLN A 23 -2.40 -3.67 -12.20
CA GLN A 23 -3.29 -3.44 -13.35
C GLN A 23 -4.76 -3.41 -12.94
N GLU A 24 -5.18 -4.34 -12.08
CA GLU A 24 -6.57 -4.39 -11.57
C GLU A 24 -6.94 -3.12 -10.78
N ILE A 25 -5.99 -2.59 -10.01
CA ILE A 25 -6.16 -1.35 -9.24
C ILE A 25 -6.11 -0.12 -10.16
N GLY A 26 -5.56 -0.25 -11.36
CA GLY A 26 -5.40 0.86 -12.31
C GLY A 26 -4.09 1.63 -12.14
N ILE A 27 -3.10 1.03 -11.50
CA ILE A 27 -1.77 1.65 -11.33
C ILE A 27 -0.96 1.46 -12.61
N ARG A 28 -0.54 2.56 -13.20
CA ARG A 28 0.48 2.54 -14.26
C ARG A 28 1.86 2.43 -13.62
N LEU A 29 2.44 1.25 -13.67
CA LEU A 29 3.77 1.01 -13.10
C LEU A 29 4.82 1.86 -13.82
N GLN A 30 5.31 2.88 -13.15
CA GLN A 30 6.37 3.78 -13.58
C GLN A 30 7.28 4.06 -12.39
N ASP A 31 8.54 4.33 -12.67
CA ASP A 31 9.49 4.72 -11.62
C ASP A 31 9.28 6.19 -11.21
N LYS A 32 8.10 6.46 -10.67
CA LYS A 32 7.67 7.77 -10.18
C LYS A 32 7.12 7.66 -8.75
N PRO A 33 7.17 8.75 -7.97
CA PRO A 33 6.71 8.70 -6.58
C PRO A 33 5.26 8.24 -6.39
N ALA A 34 4.33 8.71 -7.22
CA ALA A 34 2.92 8.39 -7.08
C ALA A 34 2.60 6.91 -7.34
N PRO A 35 2.99 6.30 -8.47
CA PRO A 35 2.77 4.87 -8.69
C PRO A 35 3.42 3.98 -7.63
N LEU A 36 4.62 4.31 -7.18
CA LEU A 36 5.32 3.56 -6.14
C LEU A 36 4.60 3.66 -4.79
N PHE A 37 4.07 4.82 -4.45
CA PHE A 37 3.25 4.99 -3.25
C PHE A 37 1.95 4.20 -3.32
N GLN A 38 1.26 4.22 -4.46
CA GLN A 38 0.06 3.41 -4.69
C GLN A 38 0.35 1.92 -4.53
N LEU A 39 1.47 1.45 -5.06
CA LEU A 39 1.90 0.07 -4.93
C LEU A 39 2.18 -0.29 -3.46
N LEU A 40 2.83 0.61 -2.71
CA LEU A 40 3.13 0.43 -1.29
C LEU A 40 1.86 0.26 -0.46
N TYR A 41 0.92 1.21 -0.55
CA TYR A 41 -0.30 1.11 0.26
C TYR A 41 -1.18 -0.07 -0.15
N SER A 42 -1.22 -0.39 -1.44
CA SER A 42 -1.96 -1.56 -1.94
C SER A 42 -1.40 -2.86 -1.36
N ALA A 43 -0.07 -3.01 -1.34
CA ALA A 43 0.59 -4.16 -0.75
C ALA A 43 0.32 -4.27 0.76
N LEU A 44 0.36 -3.14 1.47
CA LEU A 44 0.02 -3.10 2.90
C LEU A 44 -1.44 -3.51 3.16
N MET A 45 -2.37 -3.06 2.34
CA MET A 45 -3.78 -3.43 2.43
C MET A 45 -4.01 -4.91 2.14
N MET A 46 -3.34 -5.45 1.13
CA MET A 46 -3.43 -6.87 0.77
C MET A 46 -2.78 -7.80 1.80
N SER A 47 -1.86 -7.29 2.62
CA SER A 47 -1.24 -8.05 3.71
C SER A 47 -2.15 -8.22 4.93
N ALA A 48 -3.25 -7.50 5.00
CA ALA A 48 -4.26 -7.66 6.05
C ALA A 48 -5.05 -8.97 5.87
N ARG A 49 -5.63 -9.47 6.95
CA ARG A 49 -6.46 -10.69 6.92
C ARG A 49 -7.85 -10.42 6.34
N ILE A 50 -7.88 -10.01 5.08
CA ILE A 50 -9.08 -9.62 4.34
C ILE A 50 -9.03 -10.29 2.98
N PRO A 51 -10.19 -10.64 2.38
CA PRO A 51 -10.18 -11.10 0.99
C PRO A 51 -9.45 -10.12 0.08
N VAL A 52 -8.53 -10.63 -0.72
CA VAL A 52 -7.70 -9.81 -1.64
C VAL A 52 -8.58 -8.97 -2.56
N ALA A 53 -9.71 -9.50 -3.02
CA ALA A 53 -10.65 -8.77 -3.85
C ALA A 53 -11.14 -7.48 -3.19
N ASN A 54 -11.42 -7.50 -1.88
CA ASN A 54 -11.84 -6.31 -1.14
C ASN A 54 -10.70 -5.29 -1.01
N ALA A 55 -9.48 -5.76 -0.78
CA ALA A 55 -8.29 -4.89 -0.75
C ALA A 55 -8.05 -4.23 -2.10
N VAL A 56 -8.19 -4.96 -3.19
CA VAL A 56 -8.06 -4.43 -4.56
C VAL A 56 -9.10 -3.36 -4.84
N GLN A 57 -10.37 -3.60 -4.48
CA GLN A 57 -11.43 -2.62 -4.68
C GLN A 57 -11.22 -1.35 -3.84
N ALA A 58 -10.80 -1.49 -2.60
CA ALA A 58 -10.50 -0.35 -1.73
C ALA A 58 -9.29 0.46 -2.26
N ALA A 59 -8.24 -0.20 -2.70
CA ALA A 59 -7.07 0.45 -3.31
C ALA A 59 -7.45 1.20 -4.60
N LYS A 60 -8.30 0.60 -5.42
CA LYS A 60 -8.85 1.25 -6.62
C LYS A 60 -9.64 2.51 -6.27
N ALA A 61 -10.50 2.43 -5.25
CA ALA A 61 -11.27 3.56 -4.75
C ALA A 61 -10.38 4.72 -4.28
N LEU A 62 -9.29 4.42 -3.58
CA LEU A 62 -8.31 5.42 -3.17
C LEU A 62 -7.68 6.12 -4.37
N GLY A 63 -7.38 5.37 -5.43
CA GLY A 63 -6.88 5.92 -6.69
C GLY A 63 -7.89 6.84 -7.39
N GLU A 64 -9.15 6.43 -7.44
CA GLU A 64 -10.25 7.24 -8.00
C GLU A 64 -10.52 8.52 -7.19
N ALA A 65 -10.36 8.45 -5.88
CA ALA A 65 -10.44 9.62 -4.98
C ALA A 65 -9.18 10.52 -5.07
N ARG A 66 -8.23 10.17 -5.93
CA ARG A 66 -6.97 10.90 -6.14
C ARG A 66 -6.06 10.96 -4.91
N LEU A 67 -6.20 10.02 -4.00
CA LEU A 67 -5.31 9.84 -2.85
C LEU A 67 -4.08 9.02 -3.27
N THR A 68 -3.38 9.47 -4.29
CA THR A 68 -2.31 8.75 -4.97
C THR A 68 -0.91 9.19 -4.58
N THR A 69 -0.81 10.25 -3.79
CA THR A 69 0.46 10.77 -3.28
C THR A 69 0.46 10.79 -1.76
N PRO A 70 1.62 10.65 -1.11
CA PRO A 70 1.70 10.75 0.35
C PRO A 70 1.13 12.06 0.88
N LYS A 71 1.40 13.16 0.21
CA LYS A 71 0.88 14.49 0.58
C LYS A 71 -0.64 14.52 0.58
N ARG A 72 -1.28 14.09 -0.50
CA ARG A 72 -2.74 14.07 -0.60
C ARG A 72 -3.38 13.13 0.41
N MET A 73 -2.77 11.97 0.62
CA MET A 73 -3.22 11.01 1.62
C MET A 73 -3.12 11.57 3.04
N ALA A 74 -2.05 12.28 3.37
CA ALA A 74 -1.87 12.92 4.68
C ALA A 74 -2.79 14.12 4.87
N GLU A 75 -3.06 14.90 3.83
CA GLU A 75 -3.98 16.04 3.86
C GLU A 75 -5.46 15.63 3.96
N ALA A 76 -5.82 14.46 3.46
CA ALA A 76 -7.16 13.91 3.62
C ALA A 76 -7.44 13.64 5.11
N SER A 77 -8.65 13.95 5.56
CA SER A 77 -9.04 13.64 6.94
C SER A 77 -9.10 12.13 7.16
N TRP A 78 -8.97 11.72 8.42
CA TRP A 78 -9.13 10.31 8.79
C TRP A 78 -10.51 9.78 8.35
N GLN A 79 -11.55 10.60 8.52
CA GLN A 79 -12.91 10.24 8.13
C GLN A 79 -13.07 10.11 6.61
N ASP A 80 -12.47 11.01 5.83
CA ASP A 80 -12.51 10.91 4.36
C ASP A 80 -11.89 9.60 3.88
N ARG A 81 -10.77 9.19 4.47
CA ARG A 81 -10.15 7.89 4.14
C ARG A 81 -11.04 6.72 4.52
N VAL A 82 -11.65 6.75 5.71
CA VAL A 82 -12.62 5.73 6.14
C VAL A 82 -13.76 5.61 5.16
N ASP A 83 -14.36 6.73 4.77
CA ASP A 83 -15.52 6.76 3.87
C ASP A 83 -15.18 6.14 2.51
N VAL A 84 -14.04 6.50 1.93
CA VAL A 84 -13.59 5.95 0.65
C VAL A 84 -13.41 4.43 0.72
N ILE A 85 -12.80 3.93 1.79
CA ILE A 85 -12.52 2.50 1.97
C ILE A 85 -13.80 1.73 2.25
N THR A 86 -14.69 2.26 3.10
CA THR A 86 -15.92 1.62 3.55
C THR A 86 -16.91 1.41 2.40
N TRP A 87 -17.02 2.37 1.51
CA TRP A 87 -17.94 2.31 0.36
C TRP A 87 -17.75 1.04 -0.49
N HIS A 88 -16.54 0.51 -0.54
CA HIS A 88 -16.19 -0.66 -1.34
C HIS A 88 -16.08 -1.97 -0.52
N GLY A 89 -16.74 -2.06 0.63
CA GLY A 89 -16.88 -3.30 1.38
C GLY A 89 -15.76 -3.59 2.40
N TYR A 90 -14.88 -2.62 2.66
CA TYR A 90 -13.78 -2.76 3.61
C TYR A 90 -14.18 -2.42 5.05
N LYS A 91 -15.44 -2.66 5.41
CA LYS A 91 -16.10 -2.17 6.64
C LYS A 91 -15.47 -2.62 7.95
N ARG A 92 -14.82 -3.78 7.99
CA ARG A 92 -14.34 -4.37 9.26
C ARG A 92 -12.98 -3.85 9.71
N TYR A 93 -12.22 -3.24 8.79
CA TYR A 93 -10.84 -2.81 9.01
C TYR A 93 -10.58 -1.38 8.53
N ASP A 94 -11.64 -0.66 8.22
CA ASP A 94 -11.61 0.69 7.65
C ASP A 94 -10.88 1.70 8.55
N GLU A 95 -11.22 1.74 9.84
CA GLU A 95 -10.60 2.64 10.81
C GLU A 95 -9.10 2.39 10.94
N ARG A 96 -8.75 1.12 11.08
CA ARG A 96 -7.36 0.68 11.21
C ARG A 96 -6.56 0.96 9.94
N THR A 97 -7.14 0.71 8.80
CA THR A 97 -6.52 0.95 7.50
C THR A 97 -6.37 2.44 7.25
N SER A 98 -7.36 3.26 7.59
CA SER A 98 -7.25 4.72 7.50
C SER A 98 -6.09 5.26 8.34
N THR A 99 -5.95 4.78 9.58
CA THR A 99 -4.83 5.13 10.46
C THR A 99 -3.49 4.68 9.86
N MET A 100 -3.42 3.47 9.33
CA MET A 100 -2.24 2.95 8.66
C MET A 100 -1.84 3.82 7.46
N LEU A 101 -2.79 4.18 6.61
CA LEU A 101 -2.55 5.01 5.43
C LEU A 101 -1.99 6.39 5.81
N GLY A 102 -2.56 7.01 6.85
CA GLY A 102 -2.08 8.28 7.38
C GLY A 102 -0.66 8.17 7.92
N ASN A 103 -0.39 7.18 8.75
CA ASN A 103 0.94 6.95 9.34
C ASN A 103 2.00 6.62 8.28
N THR A 104 1.66 5.80 7.30
CA THR A 104 2.54 5.47 6.17
C THR A 104 2.91 6.73 5.38
N SER A 105 1.92 7.57 5.11
CA SER A 105 2.12 8.82 4.39
C SER A 105 3.03 9.80 5.14
N GLU A 106 2.77 9.98 6.43
CA GLU A 106 3.58 10.85 7.29
C GLU A 106 5.02 10.34 7.42
N LEU A 107 5.20 9.03 7.59
CA LEU A 107 6.53 8.43 7.65
C LEU A 107 7.31 8.64 6.36
N LEU A 108 6.65 8.43 5.22
CA LEU A 108 7.28 8.59 3.91
C LEU A 108 7.65 10.05 3.65
N ILE A 109 6.79 10.99 4.01
CA ILE A 109 7.07 12.43 3.90
C ILE A 109 8.24 12.83 4.80
N GLY A 110 8.21 12.42 6.06
CA GLY A 110 9.21 12.80 7.05
C GLY A 110 10.59 12.21 6.80
N LYS A 111 10.65 10.96 6.36
CA LYS A 111 11.92 10.24 6.20
C LYS A 111 12.48 10.27 4.77
N TYR A 112 11.60 10.23 3.78
CA TYR A 112 11.98 10.13 2.36
C TYR A 112 11.44 11.27 1.51
N ASN A 113 10.95 12.33 2.14
CA ASN A 113 10.39 13.49 1.45
C ASN A 113 9.26 13.14 0.46
N GLY A 114 8.50 12.11 0.77
CA GLY A 114 7.38 11.65 -0.05
C GLY A 114 7.77 10.81 -1.26
N ASP A 115 9.02 10.41 -1.40
CA ASP A 115 9.53 9.69 -2.55
C ASP A 115 10.16 8.35 -2.16
N LEU A 116 9.48 7.25 -2.48
CA LEU A 116 9.94 5.90 -2.16
C LEU A 116 11.24 5.52 -2.87
N ARG A 117 11.59 6.21 -3.97
CA ARG A 117 12.88 6.00 -4.67
C ARG A 117 14.07 6.34 -3.78
N LYS A 118 13.92 7.27 -2.84
CA LYS A 118 14.95 7.61 -1.86
C LYS A 118 15.25 6.46 -0.89
N LEU A 119 14.26 5.63 -0.59
CA LEU A 119 14.46 4.38 0.16
C LEU A 119 15.37 3.43 -0.61
N ARG A 120 15.14 3.27 -1.90
CA ARG A 120 15.99 2.46 -2.79
C ARG A 120 17.43 2.99 -2.82
N ASP A 121 17.60 4.31 -2.89
CA ASP A 121 18.92 4.96 -2.85
C ASP A 121 19.63 4.74 -1.50
N GLU A 122 18.91 4.83 -0.38
CA GLU A 122 19.43 4.50 0.96
C GLU A 122 19.90 3.04 1.04
N ALA A 123 19.14 2.15 0.42
CA ALA A 123 19.49 0.71 0.36
C ALA A 123 20.65 0.40 -0.60
N LYS A 124 21.13 1.40 -1.37
CA LYS A 124 22.18 1.24 -2.40
C LYS A 124 21.84 0.17 -3.44
N HIS A 125 20.56 0.08 -3.81
CA HIS A 125 20.02 -0.94 -4.74
C HIS A 125 20.21 -2.37 -4.27
N ASP A 126 20.40 -2.62 -2.97
CA ASP A 126 20.45 -3.96 -2.37
C ASP A 126 19.01 -4.38 -2.01
N VAL A 127 18.51 -5.43 -2.67
CA VAL A 127 17.14 -5.95 -2.50
C VAL A 127 16.85 -6.34 -1.04
N LYS A 128 17.81 -6.99 -0.37
CA LYS A 128 17.65 -7.38 1.04
C LYS A 128 17.52 -6.17 1.95
N ARG A 129 18.32 -5.14 1.70
CA ARG A 129 18.26 -3.89 2.45
C ARG A 129 16.96 -3.14 2.18
N GLU A 130 16.50 -3.10 0.93
CA GLU A 130 15.20 -2.52 0.57
C GLU A 130 14.06 -3.20 1.32
N GLN A 131 14.05 -4.54 1.37
CA GLN A 131 13.05 -5.30 2.11
C GLN A 131 13.04 -4.96 3.60
N GLN A 132 14.22 -4.84 4.22
CA GLN A 132 14.34 -4.46 5.62
C GLN A 132 13.80 -3.05 5.87
N LEU A 133 14.11 -2.10 4.99
CA LEU A 133 13.61 -0.72 5.10
C LEU A 133 12.11 -0.63 4.88
N LEU A 134 11.54 -1.45 3.99
CA LEU A 134 10.09 -1.50 3.76
C LEU A 134 9.32 -2.08 4.96
N GLN A 135 9.92 -2.98 5.73
CA GLN A 135 9.30 -3.53 6.94
C GLN A 135 8.94 -2.46 7.97
N GLN A 136 9.64 -1.34 8.01
CA GLN A 136 9.35 -0.25 8.94
C GLN A 136 7.93 0.31 8.77
N PHE A 137 7.38 0.30 7.56
CA PHE A 137 6.01 0.75 7.31
C PHE A 137 4.99 -0.18 7.95
N ARG A 138 5.26 -1.47 7.93
CA ARG A 138 4.42 -2.48 8.59
C ARG A 138 4.53 -2.41 10.11
N ASP A 139 5.73 -2.30 10.64
CA ASP A 139 6.00 -2.35 12.08
C ASP A 139 5.50 -1.12 12.82
N ARG A 140 5.66 0.06 12.23
CA ARG A 140 5.17 1.30 12.85
C ARG A 140 3.65 1.39 12.90
N THR A 141 2.95 0.81 11.95
CA THR A 141 1.49 0.74 11.98
C THR A 141 0.97 -0.13 13.13
N SER A 142 1.69 -1.18 13.49
CA SER A 142 1.33 -2.01 14.65
C SER A 142 1.73 -1.37 15.98
N ARG A 143 2.80 -0.60 16.03
CA ARG A 143 3.27 0.09 17.25
C ARG A 143 2.46 1.32 17.63
N SER A 144 1.87 2.03 16.69
CA SER A 144 1.06 3.21 16.98
C SER A 144 -0.17 2.90 17.86
N ARG A 145 -0.63 1.65 17.88
CA ARG A 145 -1.69 1.22 18.77
C ARG A 145 -1.29 1.20 20.25
N HIS A 146 -0.05 0.87 20.56
CA HIS A 146 0.44 0.88 21.93
C HIS A 146 0.70 2.30 22.45
N PHE A 147 1.03 3.22 21.56
CA PHE A 147 1.31 4.62 21.91
C PHE A 147 0.03 5.39 22.23
N SER A 148 -1.06 5.15 21.51
CA SER A 148 -2.36 5.79 21.73
C SER A 148 -2.98 5.41 23.08
N THR A 149 -2.86 4.14 23.49
CA THR A 149 -3.37 3.66 24.76
C THR A 149 -2.56 4.14 25.97
N ARG A 150 -1.25 4.34 25.83
CA ARG A 150 -0.42 4.86 26.93
C ARG A 150 -0.56 6.37 27.11
N GLY A 151 -0.79 7.12 26.03
CA GLY A 151 -1.03 8.55 26.12
C GLY A 151 -2.32 8.92 26.84
N ALA A 152 -3.36 8.11 26.66
CA ALA A 152 -4.63 8.27 27.36
C ALA A 152 -4.54 7.94 28.86
N ALA A 153 -3.63 7.05 29.25
CA ALA A 153 -3.41 6.68 30.67
C ALA A 153 -2.59 7.72 31.44
N CYS A 154 -1.84 8.58 30.75
CA CYS A 154 -1.03 9.64 31.40
C CYS A 154 -1.81 10.95 31.63
N LEU A 155 -3.03 11.08 31.11
CA LEU A 155 -3.88 12.26 31.22
C LEU A 155 -5.05 12.08 32.20
N GLY A 156 -5.08 10.95 32.94
CA GLY A 156 -6.07 10.68 33.95
C GLY A 156 -5.64 11.16 35.36
#